data_b828309c410870bf5987a97fcf7a259e
#
_entry.id   b828309c410870bf5987a97fcf7a259e
#
_cell.length_a   1.000
_cell.length_b   1.000
_cell.length_c   1.000
_cell.angle_alpha   90.00
_cell.angle_beta   90.00
_cell.angle_gamma   90.00
#
_symmetry.space_group_name_H-M   'P 1'
#
loop_
_entity.id
_entity.type
_entity.pdbx_description
1 polymer ?
#
loop_
_entity_poly.entity_id
_entity_poly.type
_entity_poly.pdbx_seq_one_letter_code
_entity_poly.pdbx_strand_id
1 'polypeptide(L)'
;MNTEKNIIKNQEFGGERPLYCQKHLLLDGVIIHEGESALKETADITATGCRFEGKYPLWCCDGFTVKDCIFTVGARAALWYSKNLVMEDTIVDAPKMFREMEGMKLRNVLIGSASETFWHCGNIEAENLKAERADYIFMKCHDIKLRNFRLSGNYSFQWSKNIEIRDSILDTKDAFWECENATVYDSVINGEFLGWHSRGLHLVRCHITGSQPLCYAEGLVLEDCTFGSDADLAFEYSSVEATIKGHITSVKNPRTGHISAGSIGEIILDSNIKAPADCIINVSNNPSV
;
A
#
# COMPACT_ATOMS: atom_id res chain seq x y z
N MET A 1 -19.13 -12.05 -28.66
CA MET A 1 -19.82 -11.03 -29.46
C MET A 1 -19.19 -9.70 -29.09
N ASN A 2 -18.53 -9.01 -30.05
CA ASN A 2 -18.11 -7.63 -29.81
C ASN A 2 -19.36 -6.75 -29.80
N THR A 3 -19.80 -6.35 -28.63
CA THR A 3 -20.87 -5.36 -28.51
C THR A 3 -20.28 -4.01 -28.87
N GLU A 4 -20.84 -3.35 -29.87
CA GLU A 4 -20.41 -2.01 -30.27
C GLU A 4 -20.67 -1.03 -29.12
N LYS A 5 -19.64 -0.29 -28.70
CA LYS A 5 -19.76 0.67 -27.59
C LYS A 5 -20.46 1.94 -28.09
N ASN A 6 -21.36 2.45 -27.27
CA ASN A 6 -21.96 3.76 -27.48
C ASN A 6 -20.91 4.86 -27.15
N ILE A 7 -20.61 5.74 -28.10
CA ILE A 7 -19.53 6.73 -27.98
C ILE A 7 -20.11 8.08 -27.59
N ILE A 8 -19.61 8.63 -26.47
CA ILE A 8 -19.90 10.00 -26.02
C ILE A 8 -18.57 10.77 -26.04
N LYS A 9 -18.50 11.82 -26.84
CA LYS A 9 -17.26 12.56 -27.07
C LYS A 9 -17.42 14.06 -26.83
N ASN A 10 -16.47 14.64 -26.07
CA ASN A 10 -16.38 16.07 -25.79
C ASN A 10 -17.72 16.67 -25.29
N GLN A 11 -18.42 15.93 -24.45
CA GLN A 11 -19.66 16.37 -23.83
C GLN A 11 -19.46 16.66 -22.34
N GLU A 12 -20.34 17.45 -21.80
CA GLU A 12 -20.34 17.84 -20.39
C GLU A 12 -21.64 17.40 -19.74
N PHE A 13 -21.53 16.86 -18.54
CA PHE A 13 -22.66 16.40 -17.74
C PHE A 13 -22.53 16.96 -16.33
N GLY A 14 -23.63 17.15 -15.64
CA GLY A 14 -23.67 17.57 -14.25
C GLY A 14 -24.96 17.13 -13.56
N GLY A 15 -25.05 17.40 -12.27
CA GLY A 15 -26.20 17.03 -11.48
C GLY A 15 -26.18 15.55 -11.04
N GLU A 16 -27.37 15.01 -10.76
CA GLU A 16 -27.52 13.67 -10.21
C GLU A 16 -27.67 12.61 -11.32
N ARG A 17 -26.76 11.62 -11.33
CA ARG A 17 -26.85 10.40 -12.14
C ARG A 17 -27.03 10.55 -13.66
N PRO A 18 -26.35 11.46 -14.34
CA PRO A 18 -26.61 11.73 -15.77
C PRO A 18 -26.39 10.51 -16.68
N LEU A 19 -25.50 9.57 -16.32
CA LEU A 19 -25.17 8.37 -17.10
C LEU A 19 -25.43 7.09 -16.28
N TYR A 20 -26.43 7.12 -15.42
CA TYR A 20 -26.78 6.02 -14.52
C TYR A 20 -27.13 4.72 -15.28
N CYS A 21 -26.63 3.59 -14.78
CA CYS A 21 -26.98 2.25 -15.24
C CYS A 21 -26.67 1.95 -16.72
N GLN A 22 -25.82 2.78 -17.36
CA GLN A 22 -25.43 2.57 -18.76
C GLN A 22 -24.46 1.40 -18.90
N LYS A 23 -24.42 0.80 -20.10
CA LYS A 23 -23.48 -0.29 -20.43
C LYS A 23 -22.85 -0.03 -21.79
N HIS A 24 -21.67 -0.62 -21.99
CA HIS A 24 -20.94 -0.53 -23.25
C HIS A 24 -20.71 0.93 -23.71
N LEU A 25 -20.18 1.77 -22.80
CA LEU A 25 -19.87 3.17 -23.10
C LEU A 25 -18.38 3.38 -23.40
N LEU A 26 -18.11 4.26 -24.35
CA LEU A 26 -16.82 4.88 -24.54
C LEU A 26 -16.98 6.39 -24.35
N LEU A 27 -16.35 6.91 -23.28
CA LEU A 27 -16.31 8.33 -22.94
C LEU A 27 -14.95 8.88 -23.38
N ASP A 28 -14.91 9.86 -24.27
CA ASP A 28 -13.70 10.48 -24.79
C ASP A 28 -13.77 12.00 -24.58
N GLY A 29 -12.88 12.54 -23.72
CA GLY A 29 -12.82 13.94 -23.39
C GLY A 29 -14.06 14.49 -22.68
N VAL A 30 -14.76 13.65 -21.90
CA VAL A 30 -15.99 14.03 -21.21
C VAL A 30 -15.68 14.71 -19.89
N ILE A 31 -16.43 15.76 -19.56
CA ILE A 31 -16.35 16.43 -18.25
C ILE A 31 -17.61 16.08 -17.45
N ILE A 32 -17.41 15.53 -16.26
CA ILE A 32 -18.47 15.32 -15.28
C ILE A 32 -18.33 16.40 -14.21
N HIS A 33 -19.15 17.42 -14.28
CA HIS A 33 -19.19 18.54 -13.34
C HIS A 33 -19.75 18.14 -11.97
N GLU A 34 -19.89 19.10 -11.08
CA GLU A 34 -20.44 18.89 -9.75
C GLU A 34 -21.80 18.18 -9.80
N GLY A 35 -21.98 17.25 -8.90
CA GLY A 35 -23.16 16.41 -8.78
C GLY A 35 -22.84 15.11 -8.07
N GLU A 36 -23.69 14.12 -8.23
CA GLU A 36 -23.54 12.83 -7.53
C GLU A 36 -23.77 11.63 -8.45
N SER A 37 -22.92 10.59 -8.25
CA SER A 37 -23.18 9.22 -8.79
C SER A 37 -23.34 9.17 -10.31
N ALA A 38 -22.55 9.97 -11.05
CA ALA A 38 -22.76 10.18 -12.48
C ALA A 38 -22.82 8.87 -13.30
N LEU A 39 -21.92 7.93 -13.00
CA LEU A 39 -21.80 6.64 -13.69
C LEU A 39 -22.13 5.45 -12.75
N LYS A 40 -22.97 5.67 -11.76
CA LYS A 40 -23.34 4.61 -10.82
C LYS A 40 -24.02 3.43 -11.55
N GLU A 41 -23.67 2.19 -11.12
CA GLU A 41 -24.22 0.93 -11.64
C GLU A 41 -23.98 0.71 -13.15
N THR A 42 -22.91 1.27 -13.68
CA THR A 42 -22.51 1.06 -15.08
C THR A 42 -21.68 -0.21 -15.26
N ALA A 43 -21.60 -0.72 -16.48
CA ALA A 43 -20.77 -1.87 -16.82
C ALA A 43 -20.13 -1.72 -18.22
N ASP A 44 -18.92 -2.28 -18.38
CA ASP A 44 -18.13 -2.21 -19.61
C ASP A 44 -17.94 -0.77 -20.12
N ILE A 45 -17.34 0.05 -19.26
CA ILE A 45 -17.07 1.48 -19.53
C ILE A 45 -15.60 1.66 -19.90
N THR A 46 -15.33 2.50 -20.86
CA THR A 46 -14.00 3.05 -21.13
C THR A 46 -14.07 4.57 -21.06
N ALA A 47 -13.33 5.18 -20.14
CA ALA A 47 -13.21 6.63 -20.02
C ALA A 47 -11.77 7.04 -20.36
N THR A 48 -11.59 7.88 -21.37
CA THR A 48 -10.28 8.38 -21.81
C THR A 48 -10.29 9.91 -21.84
N GLY A 49 -9.26 10.54 -21.27
CA GLY A 49 -9.13 12.00 -21.24
C GLY A 49 -10.27 12.72 -20.50
N CYS A 50 -10.95 12.02 -19.59
CA CYS A 50 -12.11 12.54 -18.89
C CYS A 50 -11.75 13.27 -17.60
N ARG A 51 -12.63 14.16 -17.17
CA ARG A 51 -12.51 14.89 -15.91
C ARG A 51 -13.73 14.68 -15.03
N PHE A 52 -13.49 14.25 -13.79
CA PHE A 52 -14.52 13.96 -12.80
C PHE A 52 -14.44 14.98 -11.65
N GLU A 53 -15.50 15.76 -11.43
CA GLU A 53 -15.57 16.82 -10.42
C GLU A 53 -16.64 16.54 -9.34
N GLY A 54 -17.65 15.74 -9.66
CA GLY A 54 -18.74 15.37 -8.77
C GLY A 54 -18.45 14.17 -7.87
N LYS A 55 -19.21 14.02 -6.79
CA LYS A 55 -19.06 12.95 -5.80
C LYS A 55 -19.48 11.59 -6.37
N TYR A 56 -18.85 10.51 -5.86
CA TYR A 56 -19.23 9.12 -6.14
C TYR A 56 -19.33 8.75 -7.63
N PRO A 57 -18.44 9.18 -8.50
CA PRO A 57 -18.67 9.15 -9.96
C PRO A 57 -18.83 7.74 -10.54
N LEU A 58 -18.19 6.72 -9.96
CA LEU A 58 -18.13 5.34 -10.48
C LEU A 58 -18.47 4.33 -9.36
N TRP A 59 -19.67 4.39 -8.80
CA TRP A 59 -20.13 3.50 -7.74
C TRP A 59 -20.80 2.25 -8.31
N CYS A 60 -20.51 1.08 -7.72
CA CYS A 60 -21.09 -0.20 -8.12
C CYS A 60 -20.89 -0.53 -9.60
N CYS A 61 -19.74 -0.20 -10.16
CA CYS A 61 -19.40 -0.46 -11.55
C CYS A 61 -18.73 -1.82 -11.74
N ASP A 62 -18.89 -2.42 -12.91
CA ASP A 62 -18.26 -3.69 -13.25
C ASP A 62 -17.57 -3.63 -14.63
N GLY A 63 -16.28 -3.94 -14.66
CA GLY A 63 -15.50 -3.94 -15.91
C GLY A 63 -15.36 -2.54 -16.50
N PHE A 64 -14.39 -1.75 -16.03
CA PHE A 64 -14.20 -0.40 -16.52
C PHE A 64 -12.75 -0.01 -16.63
N THR A 65 -12.44 0.74 -17.68
CA THR A 65 -11.11 1.29 -17.95
C THR A 65 -11.14 2.80 -17.79
N VAL A 66 -10.17 3.35 -17.05
CA VAL A 66 -9.97 4.78 -16.85
C VAL A 66 -8.56 5.12 -17.32
N LYS A 67 -8.42 5.97 -18.33
CA LYS A 67 -7.13 6.31 -18.90
C LYS A 67 -7.00 7.80 -19.16
N ASP A 68 -5.81 8.36 -18.89
CA ASP A 68 -5.52 9.79 -19.09
C ASP A 68 -6.57 10.71 -18.43
N CYS A 69 -7.11 10.32 -17.26
CA CYS A 69 -8.22 11.00 -16.60
C CYS A 69 -7.75 11.79 -15.38
N ILE A 70 -8.63 12.70 -14.92
CA ILE A 70 -8.42 13.49 -13.71
C ILE A 70 -9.65 13.37 -12.80
N PHE A 71 -9.42 12.94 -11.56
CA PHE A 71 -10.41 13.03 -10.47
C PHE A 71 -10.02 14.20 -9.58
N THR A 72 -10.83 15.25 -9.55
CA THR A 72 -10.56 16.42 -8.72
C THR A 72 -10.93 16.14 -7.25
N VAL A 73 -10.61 17.07 -6.36
CA VAL A 73 -10.96 16.96 -4.92
C VAL A 73 -12.46 16.75 -4.69
N GLY A 74 -13.31 17.23 -5.59
CA GLY A 74 -14.77 17.05 -5.54
C GLY A 74 -15.21 15.63 -5.84
N ALA A 75 -14.44 14.86 -6.59
CA ALA A 75 -14.75 13.46 -6.95
C ALA A 75 -14.51 12.45 -5.81
N ARG A 76 -14.67 12.88 -4.57
CA ARG A 76 -14.40 12.08 -3.36
C ARG A 76 -15.25 10.81 -3.29
N ALA A 77 -14.74 9.82 -2.59
CA ALA A 77 -15.37 8.52 -2.37
C ALA A 77 -15.80 7.84 -3.68
N ALA A 78 -14.99 8.00 -4.70
CA ALA A 78 -15.20 7.37 -5.99
C ALA A 78 -14.85 5.88 -5.98
N LEU A 79 -15.39 5.15 -6.92
CA LEU A 79 -15.08 3.75 -7.21
C LEU A 79 -15.38 2.80 -6.04
N TRP A 80 -16.35 3.11 -5.18
CA TRP A 80 -16.76 2.20 -4.11
C TRP A 80 -17.67 1.09 -4.64
N TYR A 81 -17.51 -0.11 -4.07
CA TYR A 81 -18.29 -1.32 -4.40
C TYR A 81 -18.21 -1.73 -5.87
N SER A 82 -17.10 -1.36 -6.54
CA SER A 82 -16.89 -1.62 -7.96
C SER A 82 -15.87 -2.76 -8.15
N LYS A 83 -15.81 -3.33 -9.34
CA LYS A 83 -14.89 -4.43 -9.63
C LYS A 83 -14.34 -4.38 -11.05
N ASN A 84 -13.20 -5.09 -11.24
CA ASN A 84 -12.56 -5.23 -12.55
C ASN A 84 -12.15 -3.88 -13.16
N LEU A 85 -11.43 -3.06 -12.38
CA LEU A 85 -10.87 -1.77 -12.83
C LEU A 85 -9.52 -1.95 -13.54
N VAL A 86 -9.36 -1.27 -14.65
CA VAL A 86 -8.04 -0.92 -15.22
C VAL A 86 -7.88 0.60 -15.21
N MET A 87 -6.85 1.12 -14.53
CA MET A 87 -6.59 2.55 -14.45
C MET A 87 -5.16 2.86 -14.90
N GLU A 88 -5.00 3.73 -15.87
CA GLU A 88 -3.71 4.10 -16.43
C GLU A 88 -3.55 5.62 -16.55
N ASP A 89 -2.32 6.09 -16.38
CA ASP A 89 -1.92 7.47 -16.69
C ASP A 89 -2.88 8.53 -16.09
N THR A 90 -3.34 8.32 -14.85
CA THR A 90 -4.46 9.04 -14.24
C THR A 90 -4.04 9.77 -12.97
N ILE A 91 -4.57 10.97 -12.77
CA ILE A 91 -4.37 11.79 -11.56
C ILE A 91 -5.63 11.76 -10.70
N VAL A 92 -5.44 11.50 -9.41
CA VAL A 92 -6.51 11.42 -8.42
C VAL A 92 -6.19 12.37 -7.26
N ASP A 93 -6.93 13.47 -7.15
CA ASP A 93 -6.80 14.41 -6.03
C ASP A 93 -7.88 14.22 -4.94
N ALA A 94 -8.75 13.26 -5.13
CA ALA A 94 -9.87 13.00 -4.23
C ALA A 94 -9.49 12.02 -3.10
N PRO A 95 -9.87 12.29 -1.85
CA PRO A 95 -9.70 11.36 -0.74
C PRO A 95 -10.73 10.22 -0.76
N LYS A 96 -10.45 9.16 0.01
CA LYS A 96 -11.37 8.02 0.24
C LYS A 96 -11.75 7.28 -1.03
N MET A 97 -10.77 7.14 -1.92
CA MET A 97 -10.93 6.38 -3.16
C MET A 97 -10.86 4.87 -2.89
N PHE A 98 -11.44 4.08 -3.76
CA PHE A 98 -11.32 2.61 -3.77
C PHE A 98 -11.69 1.98 -2.41
N ARG A 99 -12.96 1.67 -2.24
CA ARG A 99 -13.44 0.93 -1.05
C ARG A 99 -14.32 -0.23 -1.45
N GLU A 100 -14.15 -1.38 -0.77
CA GLU A 100 -14.91 -2.61 -1.05
C GLU A 100 -14.82 -3.01 -2.54
N MET A 101 -13.63 -2.93 -3.11
CA MET A 101 -13.38 -3.21 -4.54
C MET A 101 -12.63 -4.51 -4.73
N GLU A 102 -12.89 -5.17 -5.86
CA GLU A 102 -12.25 -6.42 -6.22
C GLU A 102 -11.74 -6.41 -7.66
N GLY A 103 -10.47 -6.79 -7.85
CA GLY A 103 -9.82 -6.81 -9.16
C GLY A 103 -9.45 -5.43 -9.68
N MET A 104 -8.23 -4.97 -9.37
CA MET A 104 -7.75 -3.66 -9.79
C MET A 104 -6.36 -3.76 -10.40
N LYS A 105 -6.17 -3.14 -11.57
CA LYS A 105 -4.87 -2.96 -12.20
C LYS A 105 -4.61 -1.47 -12.40
N LEU A 106 -3.56 -0.94 -11.76
CA LEU A 106 -3.20 0.46 -11.85
C LEU A 106 -1.80 0.61 -12.44
N ARG A 107 -1.63 1.55 -13.37
CA ARG A 107 -0.33 1.85 -13.95
C ARG A 107 -0.15 3.36 -14.13
N ASN A 108 0.99 3.90 -13.66
CA ASN A 108 1.31 5.33 -13.72
C ASN A 108 0.20 6.19 -13.09
N VAL A 109 -0.20 5.88 -11.86
CA VAL A 109 -1.27 6.60 -11.16
C VAL A 109 -0.70 7.45 -10.04
N LEU A 110 -1.09 8.72 -9.99
CA LEU A 110 -0.80 9.64 -8.89
C LEU A 110 -2.06 9.87 -8.06
N ILE A 111 -1.98 9.58 -6.76
CA ILE A 111 -3.05 9.88 -5.80
C ILE A 111 -2.52 10.96 -4.84
N GLY A 112 -2.87 12.21 -5.09
CA GLY A 112 -2.37 13.36 -4.34
C GLY A 112 -3.00 13.51 -2.95
N SER A 113 -4.18 12.94 -2.70
CA SER A 113 -4.89 12.94 -1.42
C SER A 113 -5.36 11.54 -1.07
N ALA A 114 -4.42 10.64 -0.72
CA ALA A 114 -4.69 9.22 -0.59
C ALA A 114 -5.18 8.78 0.82
N SER A 115 -5.66 9.69 1.65
CA SER A 115 -6.18 9.35 2.98
C SER A 115 -7.38 8.41 2.87
N GLU A 116 -7.39 7.37 3.70
CA GLU A 116 -8.43 6.33 3.77
C GLU A 116 -8.75 5.70 2.39
N THR A 117 -7.72 5.49 1.58
CA THR A 117 -7.83 4.92 0.23
C THR A 117 -7.46 3.44 0.23
N PHE A 118 -8.07 2.64 -0.62
CA PHE A 118 -7.97 1.18 -0.66
C PHE A 118 -8.36 0.53 0.68
N TRP A 119 -9.62 0.67 1.08
CA TRP A 119 -10.14 -0.01 2.25
C TRP A 119 -10.97 -1.22 1.87
N HIS A 120 -10.69 -2.38 2.49
CA HIS A 120 -11.39 -3.64 2.23
C HIS A 120 -11.38 -4.04 0.75
N CYS A 121 -10.26 -3.83 0.07
CA CYS A 121 -10.10 -4.16 -1.34
C CYS A 121 -9.27 -5.43 -1.53
N GLY A 122 -9.47 -6.12 -2.65
CA GLY A 122 -8.73 -7.32 -2.99
C GLY A 122 -8.26 -7.40 -4.44
N ASN A 123 -7.30 -8.33 -4.70
CA ASN A 123 -6.72 -8.54 -6.02
C ASN A 123 -6.22 -7.24 -6.66
N ILE A 124 -5.25 -6.58 -5.99
CA ILE A 124 -4.70 -5.28 -6.38
C ILE A 124 -3.32 -5.49 -7.03
N GLU A 125 -3.17 -5.08 -8.26
CA GLU A 125 -1.89 -5.00 -8.95
C GLU A 125 -1.62 -3.53 -9.31
N ALA A 126 -0.47 -2.97 -8.86
CA ALA A 126 -0.10 -1.61 -9.23
C ALA A 126 1.38 -1.48 -9.59
N GLU A 127 1.66 -0.75 -10.66
CA GLU A 127 2.99 -0.37 -11.11
C GLU A 127 3.09 1.14 -11.28
N ASN A 128 4.19 1.74 -10.79
CA ASN A 128 4.40 3.19 -10.80
C ASN A 128 3.24 3.96 -10.12
N LEU A 129 2.83 3.49 -8.95
CA LEU A 129 1.83 4.17 -8.13
C LEU A 129 2.53 5.16 -7.19
N LYS A 130 2.03 6.38 -7.11
CA LYS A 130 2.43 7.36 -6.11
C LYS A 130 1.24 7.78 -5.27
N ALA A 131 1.34 7.66 -3.95
CA ALA A 131 0.31 8.03 -2.99
C ALA A 131 0.87 9.01 -1.97
N GLU A 132 0.29 10.21 -1.92
CA GLU A 132 0.66 11.27 -1.00
C GLU A 132 -0.46 11.56 0.00
N ARG A 133 -0.10 12.05 1.20
CA ARG A 133 -1.04 12.27 2.31
C ARG A 133 -1.91 11.03 2.56
N ALA A 134 -1.25 9.85 2.58
CA ALA A 134 -1.87 8.54 2.47
C ALA A 134 -2.09 7.87 3.84
N ASP A 135 -2.60 8.60 4.81
CA ASP A 135 -2.91 8.02 6.11
C ASP A 135 -3.98 6.94 5.99
N TYR A 136 -3.73 5.78 6.62
CA TYR A 136 -4.60 4.59 6.61
C TYR A 136 -4.85 3.98 5.22
N ILE A 137 -3.84 4.04 4.34
CA ILE A 137 -3.94 3.41 3.01
C ILE A 137 -3.82 1.88 3.10
N PHE A 138 -4.51 1.14 2.24
CA PHE A 138 -4.54 -0.33 2.18
C PHE A 138 -4.97 -0.99 3.49
N MET A 139 -6.00 -0.47 4.15
CA MET A 139 -6.51 -1.06 5.37
C MET A 139 -7.41 -2.28 5.08
N LYS A 140 -7.12 -3.43 5.71
CA LYS A 140 -7.87 -4.69 5.59
C LYS A 140 -8.01 -5.16 4.13
N CYS A 141 -6.96 -4.99 3.36
CA CYS A 141 -6.88 -5.45 1.97
C CYS A 141 -6.24 -6.82 1.86
N HIS A 142 -6.38 -7.47 0.70
CA HIS A 142 -5.75 -8.76 0.45
C HIS A 142 -5.28 -8.91 -1.00
N ASP A 143 -4.30 -9.81 -1.20
CA ASP A 143 -3.75 -10.13 -2.51
C ASP A 143 -3.25 -8.88 -3.24
N ILE A 144 -2.26 -8.22 -2.63
CA ILE A 144 -1.71 -6.94 -3.07
C ILE A 144 -0.34 -7.16 -3.72
N LYS A 145 -0.14 -6.66 -4.93
CA LYS A 145 1.14 -6.63 -5.62
C LYS A 145 1.47 -5.22 -6.08
N LEU A 146 2.57 -4.67 -5.54
CA LEU A 146 3.00 -3.31 -5.85
C LEU A 146 4.44 -3.32 -6.37
N ARG A 147 4.68 -2.59 -7.44
CA ARG A 147 6.02 -2.35 -7.97
C ARG A 147 6.27 -0.88 -8.24
N ASN A 148 7.46 -0.39 -7.86
CA ASN A 148 7.82 1.03 -7.94
C ASN A 148 6.75 1.92 -7.31
N PHE A 149 6.38 1.58 -6.06
CA PHE A 149 5.40 2.32 -5.28
C PHE A 149 6.10 3.38 -4.44
N ARG A 150 5.56 4.59 -4.43
CA ARG A 150 6.01 5.72 -3.63
C ARG A 150 4.91 6.12 -2.67
N LEU A 151 5.12 5.90 -1.40
CA LEU A 151 4.16 6.19 -0.33
C LEU A 151 4.66 7.30 0.59
N SER A 152 3.79 8.25 0.89
CA SER A 152 3.99 9.21 1.99
C SER A 152 2.69 9.35 2.80
N GLY A 153 2.68 8.84 4.03
CA GLY A 153 1.52 8.81 4.94
C GLY A 153 1.67 7.71 5.97
N ASN A 154 0.83 7.67 7.00
CA ASN A 154 0.97 6.80 8.16
C ASN A 154 -0.06 5.67 8.19
N TYR A 155 0.21 4.64 9.01
CA TYR A 155 -0.71 3.54 9.29
C TYR A 155 -1.07 2.70 8.06
N SER A 156 -0.10 2.45 7.17
CA SER A 156 -0.30 1.73 5.93
C SER A 156 -0.36 0.21 6.12
N PHE A 157 -1.16 -0.48 5.31
CA PHE A 157 -1.29 -1.95 5.25
C PHE A 157 -1.80 -2.61 6.54
N GLN A 158 -2.46 -1.89 7.44
CA GLN A 158 -2.96 -2.46 8.68
C GLN A 158 -4.01 -3.55 8.42
N TRP A 159 -3.87 -4.70 9.11
CA TRP A 159 -4.74 -5.89 8.98
C TRP A 159 -4.86 -6.43 7.55
N SER A 160 -3.91 -6.12 6.70
CA SER A 160 -3.90 -6.61 5.32
C SER A 160 -3.08 -7.91 5.19
N LYS A 161 -3.34 -8.68 4.12
CA LYS A 161 -2.71 -9.98 3.95
C LYS A 161 -2.33 -10.28 2.50
N ASN A 162 -1.37 -11.22 2.34
CA ASN A 162 -0.85 -11.63 1.03
C ASN A 162 -0.33 -10.43 0.24
N ILE A 163 0.71 -9.79 0.76
CA ILE A 163 1.28 -8.56 0.20
C ILE A 163 2.63 -8.85 -0.45
N GLU A 164 2.84 -8.42 -1.67
CA GLU A 164 4.13 -8.38 -2.33
C GLU A 164 4.46 -6.96 -2.79
N ILE A 165 5.61 -6.43 -2.35
CA ILE A 165 6.07 -5.08 -2.72
C ILE A 165 7.50 -5.18 -3.24
N ARG A 166 7.81 -4.48 -4.35
CA ARG A 166 9.14 -4.46 -4.97
C ARG A 166 9.56 -3.05 -5.39
N ASP A 167 10.85 -2.78 -5.31
CA ASP A 167 11.49 -1.57 -5.87
C ASP A 167 10.82 -0.27 -5.39
N SER A 168 10.47 -0.16 -4.09
CA SER A 168 9.56 0.85 -3.56
C SER A 168 10.17 1.71 -2.46
N ILE A 169 9.58 2.87 -2.21
CA ILE A 169 9.90 3.72 -1.06
C ILE A 169 8.63 3.97 -0.27
N LEU A 170 8.66 3.60 1.00
CA LEU A 170 7.55 3.69 1.93
C LEU A 170 7.95 4.63 3.08
N ASP A 171 7.54 5.89 3.01
CA ASP A 171 7.67 6.87 4.09
C ASP A 171 6.40 6.81 4.95
N THR A 172 6.44 5.96 6.01
CA THR A 172 5.20 5.58 6.70
C THR A 172 5.47 5.07 8.12
N LYS A 173 4.91 5.73 9.10
CA LYS A 173 4.86 5.25 10.49
C LYS A 173 3.80 4.16 10.65
N ASP A 174 4.03 3.20 11.56
CA ASP A 174 3.11 2.08 11.88
C ASP A 174 2.69 1.25 10.64
N ALA A 175 3.62 1.05 9.71
CA ALA A 175 3.38 0.21 8.55
C ALA A 175 3.25 -1.27 8.93
N PHE A 176 2.41 -2.02 8.22
CA PHE A 176 2.21 -3.46 8.36
C PHE A 176 1.76 -3.93 9.76
N TRP A 177 1.11 -3.08 10.53
CA TRP A 177 0.54 -3.46 11.83
C TRP A 177 -0.49 -4.58 11.67
N GLU A 178 -0.28 -5.69 12.39
CA GLU A 178 -1.12 -6.90 12.31
C GLU A 178 -1.34 -7.42 10.88
N CYS A 179 -0.38 -7.21 9.97
CA CYS A 179 -0.46 -7.82 8.64
C CYS A 179 -0.10 -9.31 8.68
N GLU A 180 -0.54 -10.04 7.65
CA GLU A 180 -0.25 -11.46 7.48
C GLU A 180 0.34 -11.74 6.09
N ASN A 181 1.41 -12.56 6.02
CA ASN A 181 2.04 -12.98 4.76
C ASN A 181 2.42 -11.81 3.85
N ALA A 182 3.28 -10.94 4.31
CA ALA A 182 3.80 -9.82 3.52
C ALA A 182 5.26 -10.05 3.15
N THR A 183 5.62 -9.83 1.89
CA THR A 183 7.01 -9.86 1.43
C THR A 183 7.37 -8.57 0.73
N VAL A 184 8.47 -7.94 1.15
CA VAL A 184 8.97 -6.70 0.58
C VAL A 184 10.40 -6.92 0.08
N TYR A 185 10.66 -6.56 -1.17
CA TYR A 185 11.96 -6.72 -1.82
C TYR A 185 12.54 -5.38 -2.24
N ASP A 186 13.87 -5.25 -2.14
CA ASP A 186 14.66 -4.18 -2.78
C ASP A 186 14.08 -2.78 -2.53
N SER A 187 13.66 -2.51 -1.29
CA SER A 187 12.86 -1.33 -0.95
C SER A 187 13.44 -0.57 0.24
N VAL A 188 13.04 0.70 0.35
CA VAL A 188 13.34 1.55 1.50
C VAL A 188 12.06 1.73 2.30
N ILE A 189 12.12 1.48 3.61
CA ILE A 189 11.00 1.62 4.53
C ILE A 189 11.42 2.57 5.65
N ASN A 190 10.85 3.77 5.65
CA ASN A 190 11.17 4.82 6.59
C ASN A 190 9.98 5.06 7.54
N GLY A 191 10.22 4.96 8.83
CA GLY A 191 9.23 5.31 9.85
C GLY A 191 9.22 4.37 11.05
N GLU A 192 8.75 4.88 12.15
CA GLU A 192 8.70 4.19 13.44
C GLU A 192 7.69 3.03 13.45
N PHE A 193 7.91 2.06 14.32
CA PHE A 193 6.99 0.97 14.66
C PHE A 193 6.61 0.06 13.46
N LEU A 194 7.57 -0.14 12.55
CA LEU A 194 7.40 -1.03 11.41
C LEU A 194 7.05 -2.46 11.86
N GLY A 195 6.02 -3.05 11.27
CA GLY A 195 5.70 -4.47 11.35
C GLY A 195 5.23 -4.97 12.72
N TRP A 196 4.74 -4.11 13.59
CA TRP A 196 4.25 -4.51 14.90
C TRP A 196 3.09 -5.49 14.80
N HIS A 197 3.18 -6.58 15.58
CA HIS A 197 2.20 -7.67 15.61
C HIS A 197 1.97 -8.36 14.26
N SER A 198 2.88 -8.20 13.30
CA SER A 198 2.79 -8.89 12.01
C SER A 198 3.04 -10.40 12.14
N ARG A 199 2.53 -11.18 11.19
CA ARG A 199 2.76 -12.62 11.06
C ARG A 199 3.26 -12.95 9.67
N GLY A 200 4.45 -13.58 9.60
CA GLY A 200 5.07 -13.94 8.32
C GLY A 200 5.45 -12.74 7.47
N LEU A 201 5.98 -11.68 8.10
CA LEU A 201 6.59 -10.56 7.38
C LEU A 201 8.00 -10.95 6.93
N HIS A 202 8.26 -10.85 5.64
CA HIS A 202 9.54 -11.19 5.02
C HIS A 202 10.12 -9.97 4.29
N LEU A 203 11.29 -9.52 4.71
CA LEU A 203 11.99 -8.37 4.14
C LEU A 203 13.29 -8.85 3.48
N VAL A 204 13.45 -8.58 2.20
CA VAL A 204 14.60 -9.02 1.40
C VAL A 204 15.33 -7.82 0.81
N ARG A 205 16.59 -7.61 1.17
CA ARG A 205 17.43 -6.49 0.72
C ARG A 205 16.76 -5.12 0.91
N CYS A 206 16.07 -4.95 2.03
CA CYS A 206 15.43 -3.70 2.38
C CYS A 206 16.35 -2.83 3.25
N HIS A 207 16.19 -1.51 3.12
CA HIS A 207 16.76 -0.54 4.07
C HIS A 207 15.65 -0.05 5.00
N ILE A 208 15.88 -0.16 6.31
CA ILE A 208 14.89 0.09 7.36
C ILE A 208 15.37 1.24 8.24
N THR A 209 14.54 2.26 8.44
CA THR A 209 14.79 3.37 9.37
C THR A 209 13.62 3.54 10.34
N GLY A 210 13.84 4.32 11.41
CA GLY A 210 12.84 4.60 12.42
C GLY A 210 12.87 3.66 13.61
N SER A 211 12.55 4.20 14.78
CA SER A 211 12.64 3.53 16.08
C SER A 211 11.69 2.35 16.24
N GLN A 212 12.10 1.38 17.04
CA GLN A 212 11.33 0.18 17.43
C GLN A 212 10.76 -0.62 16.24
N PRO A 213 11.57 -0.90 15.22
CA PRO A 213 11.09 -1.71 14.11
C PRO A 213 10.90 -3.17 14.51
N LEU A 214 9.90 -3.82 13.93
CA LEU A 214 9.73 -5.26 13.92
C LEU A 214 9.54 -5.88 15.31
N CYS A 215 8.82 -5.17 16.19
CA CYS A 215 8.48 -5.66 17.51
C CYS A 215 7.18 -6.46 17.53
N TYR A 216 7.09 -7.43 18.44
CA TYR A 216 5.93 -8.32 18.63
C TYR A 216 5.55 -9.15 17.39
N ALA A 217 6.46 -9.31 16.42
CA ALA A 217 6.21 -10.04 15.18
C ALA A 217 6.41 -11.55 15.34
N GLU A 218 5.64 -12.33 14.59
CA GLU A 218 5.75 -13.80 14.57
C GLU A 218 6.18 -14.30 13.19
N GLY A 219 7.19 -15.19 13.16
CA GLY A 219 7.72 -15.73 11.91
C GLY A 219 8.33 -14.67 10.99
N LEU A 220 9.02 -13.70 11.61
CA LEU A 220 9.70 -12.63 10.89
C LEU A 220 10.97 -13.16 10.20
N VAL A 221 11.14 -12.81 8.93
CA VAL A 221 12.34 -13.17 8.16
C VAL A 221 12.96 -11.93 7.55
N LEU A 222 14.27 -11.72 7.73
CA LEU A 222 15.04 -10.68 7.07
C LEU A 222 16.23 -11.28 6.32
N GLU A 223 16.33 -11.01 5.04
CA GLU A 223 17.44 -11.44 4.20
C GLU A 223 18.22 -10.24 3.67
N ASP A 224 19.51 -10.15 4.05
CA ASP A 224 20.42 -9.12 3.53
C ASP A 224 19.94 -7.66 3.72
N CYS A 225 19.17 -7.40 4.75
CA CYS A 225 18.65 -6.08 5.07
C CYS A 225 19.72 -5.17 5.70
N THR A 226 19.50 -3.86 5.66
CA THR A 226 20.30 -2.85 6.34
C THR A 226 19.44 -1.97 7.22
N PHE A 227 20.01 -1.45 8.31
CA PHE A 227 19.32 -0.57 9.26
C PHE A 227 19.94 0.82 9.26
N GLY A 228 19.11 1.84 9.36
CA GLY A 228 19.56 3.21 9.61
C GLY A 228 19.98 3.40 11.08
N SER A 229 20.70 4.47 11.35
CA SER A 229 21.18 4.77 12.71
C SER A 229 20.09 5.08 13.73
N ASP A 230 18.90 5.40 13.27
CA ASP A 230 17.69 5.68 14.05
C ASP A 230 16.77 4.46 14.23
N ALA A 231 17.11 3.34 13.60
CA ALA A 231 16.40 2.07 13.75
C ALA A 231 16.91 1.32 15.00
N ASP A 232 16.58 1.83 16.16
CA ASP A 232 16.95 1.30 17.47
C ASP A 232 15.86 0.42 18.10
N LEU A 233 16.18 -0.29 19.18
CA LEU A 233 15.27 -1.14 19.95
C LEU A 233 14.53 -2.19 19.09
N ALA A 234 15.22 -2.74 18.09
CA ALA A 234 14.64 -3.66 17.13
C ALA A 234 14.28 -5.03 17.75
N PHE A 235 13.26 -5.68 17.19
CA PHE A 235 12.85 -7.07 17.41
C PHE A 235 12.26 -7.40 18.79
N GLU A 236 11.84 -6.41 19.59
CA GLU A 236 11.32 -6.69 20.91
C GLU A 236 10.15 -7.69 20.86
N TYR A 237 10.26 -8.78 21.62
CA TYR A 237 9.31 -9.90 21.72
C TYR A 237 8.98 -10.62 20.39
N SER A 238 9.83 -10.54 19.39
CA SER A 238 9.60 -11.18 18.10
C SER A 238 10.28 -12.54 17.98
N SER A 239 9.69 -13.44 17.18
CA SER A 239 10.38 -14.59 16.62
C SER A 239 10.97 -14.22 15.26
N VAL A 240 12.29 -14.34 15.10
CA VAL A 240 13.01 -13.74 13.98
C VAL A 240 14.13 -14.62 13.43
N GLU A 241 14.21 -14.72 12.10
CA GLU A 241 15.36 -15.24 11.36
C GLU A 241 15.92 -14.10 10.51
N ALA A 242 17.10 -13.55 10.88
CA ALA A 242 17.61 -12.34 10.25
C ALA A 242 19.07 -12.42 9.84
N THR A 243 19.35 -12.03 8.59
CA THR A 243 20.68 -11.68 8.12
C THR A 243 20.72 -10.17 7.80
N ILE A 244 21.57 -9.45 8.55
CA ILE A 244 21.66 -7.98 8.48
C ILE A 244 23.06 -7.60 8.00
N LYS A 245 23.12 -6.82 6.94
CA LYS A 245 24.36 -6.24 6.44
C LYS A 245 24.70 -4.96 7.21
N GLY A 246 25.92 -4.89 7.77
CA GLY A 246 26.41 -3.72 8.46
C GLY A 246 25.99 -3.67 9.93
N HIS A 247 25.60 -2.49 10.40
CA HIS A 247 25.40 -2.17 11.82
C HIS A 247 23.91 -2.11 12.18
N ILE A 248 23.58 -2.60 13.38
CA ILE A 248 22.29 -2.36 14.06
C ILE A 248 22.56 -1.54 15.30
N THR A 249 21.81 -0.45 15.51
CA THR A 249 21.98 0.43 16.68
C THR A 249 21.69 -0.30 17.98
N SER A 250 20.54 -0.97 18.08
CA SER A 250 20.26 -1.85 19.24
C SER A 250 19.22 -2.91 18.91
N VAL A 251 19.37 -4.05 19.62
CA VAL A 251 18.43 -5.18 19.62
C VAL A 251 17.87 -5.31 21.03
N LYS A 252 16.54 -5.41 21.18
CA LYS A 252 15.91 -5.49 22.49
C LYS A 252 15.05 -6.73 22.64
N ASN A 253 15.29 -7.52 23.67
CA ASN A 253 14.46 -8.67 24.13
C ASN A 253 13.91 -9.56 22.97
N PRO A 254 14.69 -9.97 21.97
CA PRO A 254 14.18 -10.82 20.90
C PRO A 254 13.80 -12.19 21.48
N ARG A 255 12.62 -12.70 21.16
CA ARG A 255 12.06 -13.87 21.83
C ARG A 255 12.74 -15.18 21.41
N THR A 256 12.76 -15.48 20.13
CA THR A 256 13.30 -16.74 19.60
C THR A 256 13.88 -16.55 18.20
N GLY A 257 14.68 -17.49 17.74
CA GLY A 257 15.23 -17.56 16.40
C GLY A 257 16.68 -17.13 16.32
N HIS A 258 17.09 -16.51 15.23
CA HIS A 258 18.50 -16.23 14.96
C HIS A 258 18.68 -14.85 14.31
N ILE A 259 19.61 -14.06 14.84
CA ILE A 259 20.02 -12.76 14.27
C ILE A 259 21.51 -12.83 13.96
N SER A 260 21.87 -12.61 12.70
CA SER A 260 23.25 -12.44 12.24
C SER A 260 23.45 -11.03 11.72
N ALA A 261 24.41 -10.28 12.26
CA ALA A 261 24.70 -8.91 11.86
C ALA A 261 26.20 -8.64 11.74
N GLY A 262 26.59 -7.65 10.95
CA GLY A 262 27.97 -7.19 10.87
C GLY A 262 28.48 -6.64 12.20
N SER A 263 27.67 -5.82 12.87
CA SER A 263 27.89 -5.34 14.24
C SER A 263 26.58 -4.92 14.89
N ILE A 264 26.54 -4.94 16.25
CA ILE A 264 25.39 -4.46 17.04
C ILE A 264 25.94 -3.51 18.10
N GLY A 265 25.36 -2.32 18.22
CA GLY A 265 25.75 -1.31 19.19
C GLY A 265 25.39 -1.72 20.61
N GLU A 266 24.15 -2.12 20.83
CA GLU A 266 23.69 -2.55 22.15
C GLU A 266 22.74 -3.77 22.03
N ILE A 267 22.89 -4.72 22.94
CA ILE A 267 21.95 -5.84 23.15
C ILE A 267 21.32 -5.65 24.51
N ILE A 268 20.01 -5.34 24.53
CA ILE A 268 19.24 -5.03 25.73
C ILE A 268 18.42 -6.29 26.09
N LEU A 269 18.73 -6.86 27.23
CA LEU A 269 18.01 -8.00 27.83
C LEU A 269 17.51 -7.60 29.21
N ASP A 270 16.25 -7.24 29.31
CA ASP A 270 15.63 -6.81 30.56
C ASP A 270 15.42 -8.01 31.49
N SER A 271 15.70 -7.85 32.79
CA SER A 271 15.56 -8.92 33.79
C SER A 271 14.11 -9.30 34.10
N ASN A 272 13.15 -8.42 33.80
CA ASN A 272 11.72 -8.57 34.15
C ASN A 272 10.83 -8.79 32.91
N ILE A 273 11.35 -9.44 31.90
CA ILE A 273 10.58 -9.72 30.67
C ILE A 273 9.52 -10.80 30.90
N LYS A 274 8.40 -10.70 30.20
CA LYS A 274 7.28 -11.66 30.27
C LYS A 274 7.57 -13.03 29.68
N ALA A 275 8.58 -13.12 28.78
CA ALA A 275 9.00 -14.35 28.13
C ALA A 275 10.53 -14.35 28.00
N PRO A 276 11.18 -15.54 28.05
CA PRO A 276 12.63 -15.63 27.89
C PRO A 276 13.07 -15.09 26.52
N ALA A 277 14.21 -14.42 26.49
CA ALA A 277 14.89 -14.00 25.27
C ALA A 277 15.86 -15.13 24.85
N ASP A 278 15.33 -16.12 24.12
CA ASP A 278 16.12 -17.31 23.69
C ASP A 278 16.65 -17.16 22.25
N CYS A 279 16.67 -15.96 21.71
CA CYS A 279 17.19 -15.70 20.37
C CYS A 279 18.72 -15.81 20.35
N ILE A 280 19.26 -16.50 19.37
CA ILE A 280 20.70 -16.61 19.15
C ILE A 280 21.17 -15.40 18.35
N ILE A 281 22.10 -14.63 18.90
CA ILE A 281 22.62 -13.42 18.25
C ILE A 281 24.11 -13.64 17.91
N ASN A 282 24.43 -13.61 16.61
CA ASN A 282 25.77 -13.72 16.08
C ASN A 282 26.23 -12.40 15.47
N VAL A 283 27.41 -11.94 15.89
CA VAL A 283 28.06 -10.76 15.33
C VAL A 283 29.31 -11.21 14.58
N SER A 284 29.37 -10.96 13.28
CA SER A 284 30.57 -11.24 12.50
C SER A 284 31.57 -10.12 12.74
N ASN A 285 32.55 -10.38 13.63
CA ASN A 285 33.70 -9.48 13.87
C ASN A 285 34.63 -9.41 12.63
N ASN A 286 34.13 -8.90 11.51
CA ASN A 286 34.98 -8.48 10.41
C ASN A 286 34.99 -6.96 10.39
N PRO A 287 36.08 -6.31 10.84
CA PRO A 287 36.23 -4.89 10.57
C PRO A 287 36.32 -4.75 9.05
N SER A 288 35.27 -4.18 8.46
CA SER A 288 35.30 -3.78 7.05
C SER A 288 36.48 -2.83 6.85
N VAL A 289 37.44 -3.23 6.01
CA VAL A 289 38.53 -2.39 5.50
C VAL A 289 37.95 -1.32 4.58
#